data_dc1bee1704db1c25bd95707d82734dd1
#
_entry.id   dc1bee1704db1c25bd95707d82734dd1
#
_cell.length_a   1.000
_cell.length_b   1.000
_cell.length_c   1.000
_cell.angle_alpha   90.00
_cell.angle_beta   90.00
_cell.angle_gamma   90.00
#
_symmetry.space_group_name_H-M   'P 1'
#
loop_
_entity.id
_entity.type
_entity.pdbx_description
1 polymer ?
#
loop_
_entity_poly.entity_id
_entity_poly.type
_entity_poly.pdbx_seq_one_letter_code
_entity_poly.pdbx_strand_id
1 'polypeptide(L)'
;MSVENKVLTNKVLTAAAMVTMVGGLGAAGTLSASAATPECGDSCIKIYSTEFGTSEQPNLVETVYQGVARVGRPTAMYPISNTDPAGDIVGHRKGLVTDFYKDGLVSAEVNRHYGNLTAVEVEYAPHGKRTGLCAGLADTAYQNEGLTLQKCGTSAKTVWIIDTADSPSTAPQGHFPLVSGSTTDFTHPYAMTATHSDSTRSRHQTTAPMQIRVTRLTGSPYHVPAGQLWGTTK
;
A
#
# COMPACT_ATOMS: atom_id res chain seq x y z
N MET A 1 -19.40 -38.59 -50.17
CA MET A 1 -19.93 -37.39 -49.53
C MET A 1 -18.77 -36.42 -49.43
N SER A 2 -18.79 -35.43 -50.29
CA SER A 2 -17.74 -34.45 -50.46
C SER A 2 -18.08 -33.24 -49.60
N VAL A 3 -17.13 -32.73 -48.81
CA VAL A 3 -17.30 -31.49 -48.03
C VAL A 3 -16.38 -30.44 -48.63
N GLU A 4 -17.00 -29.42 -49.26
CA GLU A 4 -16.34 -28.26 -49.85
C GLU A 4 -15.80 -27.36 -48.78
N ASN A 5 -14.50 -27.03 -48.90
CA ASN A 5 -13.85 -25.95 -48.15
C ASN A 5 -14.06 -24.62 -48.89
N LYS A 6 -14.81 -23.70 -48.27
CA LYS A 6 -14.89 -22.31 -48.72
C LYS A 6 -13.74 -21.50 -48.11
N VAL A 7 -12.81 -21.11 -48.94
CA VAL A 7 -11.75 -20.15 -48.64
C VAL A 7 -12.32 -18.74 -48.79
N LEU A 8 -12.35 -17.99 -47.68
CA LEU A 8 -12.69 -16.55 -47.66
C LEU A 8 -11.40 -15.72 -47.84
N THR A 9 -11.26 -15.16 -49.01
CA THR A 9 -10.17 -14.20 -49.34
C THR A 9 -10.53 -12.81 -48.83
N ASN A 10 -9.84 -12.34 -47.80
CA ASN A 10 -9.90 -10.95 -47.38
C ASN A 10 -9.04 -10.06 -48.29
N LYS A 11 -9.67 -9.16 -49.01
CA LYS A 11 -9.03 -8.10 -49.78
C LYS A 11 -8.55 -6.98 -48.83
N VAL A 12 -7.24 -6.83 -48.71
CA VAL A 12 -6.61 -5.69 -48.04
C VAL A 12 -6.60 -4.51 -49.03
N LEU A 13 -7.33 -3.45 -48.73
CA LEU A 13 -7.26 -2.17 -49.44
C LEU A 13 -6.10 -1.35 -48.85
N THR A 14 -5.02 -1.22 -49.60
CA THR A 14 -3.92 -0.32 -49.30
C THR A 14 -4.23 1.06 -49.86
N ALA A 15 -4.55 2.02 -48.99
CA ALA A 15 -4.65 3.43 -49.35
C ALA A 15 -3.27 4.08 -49.19
N ALA A 16 -2.63 4.40 -50.28
CA ALA A 16 -1.41 5.21 -50.31
C ALA A 16 -1.80 6.69 -50.21
N ALA A 17 -1.50 7.35 -49.15
CA ALA A 17 -1.58 8.81 -49.02
C ALA A 17 -0.19 9.41 -49.30
N MET A 18 -0.03 10.08 -50.44
CA MET A 18 1.10 10.95 -50.71
C MET A 18 0.99 12.23 -49.86
N VAL A 19 1.94 12.44 -48.97
CA VAL A 19 2.13 13.71 -48.27
C VAL A 19 3.22 14.48 -48.93
N THR A 20 2.86 15.59 -49.60
CA THR A 20 3.75 16.61 -50.15
C THR A 20 4.50 17.31 -49.01
N MET A 21 5.85 17.22 -49.01
CA MET A 21 6.68 18.02 -48.10
C MET A 21 6.72 19.48 -48.60
N VAL A 22 6.08 20.35 -47.85
CA VAL A 22 6.35 21.79 -47.88
C VAL A 22 7.26 22.11 -46.70
N GLY A 23 8.47 22.55 -47.01
CA GLY A 23 9.47 22.95 -46.03
C GLY A 23 9.00 24.20 -45.27
N GLY A 24 8.84 24.06 -43.94
CA GLY A 24 8.68 25.15 -43.02
C GLY A 24 9.58 24.89 -41.82
N LEU A 25 10.60 25.74 -41.64
CA LEU A 25 11.36 25.86 -40.38
C LEU A 25 10.41 26.29 -39.28
N GLY A 26 9.74 25.33 -38.65
CA GLY A 26 8.88 25.53 -37.48
C GLY A 26 9.64 25.13 -36.23
N ALA A 27 9.78 26.06 -35.32
CA ALA A 27 10.33 25.87 -33.99
C ALA A 27 9.87 24.55 -33.39
N ALA A 28 10.81 23.69 -32.99
CA ALA A 28 10.54 22.52 -32.16
C ALA A 28 10.00 23.00 -30.81
N GLY A 29 8.69 23.21 -30.77
CA GLY A 29 8.00 23.36 -29.51
C GLY A 29 8.17 22.06 -28.74
N THR A 30 8.98 22.09 -27.70
CA THR A 30 8.99 21.04 -26.69
C THR A 30 7.57 20.92 -26.17
N LEU A 31 6.84 19.89 -26.65
CA LEU A 31 5.60 19.46 -26.01
C LEU A 31 6.02 19.02 -24.62
N SER A 32 5.94 19.92 -23.65
CA SER A 32 5.99 19.56 -22.25
C SER A 32 4.85 18.55 -22.07
N ALA A 33 5.19 17.28 -21.94
CA ALA A 33 4.24 16.27 -21.53
C ALA A 33 3.74 16.74 -20.15
N SER A 34 2.53 17.28 -20.13
CA SER A 34 1.84 17.61 -18.87
C SER A 34 1.72 16.29 -18.15
N ALA A 35 2.47 16.12 -17.05
CA ALA A 35 2.29 14.94 -16.20
C ALA A 35 0.80 14.93 -15.81
N ALA A 36 0.12 13.84 -16.17
CA ALA A 36 -1.28 13.68 -15.79
C ALA A 36 -1.38 13.81 -14.27
N THR A 37 -2.31 14.63 -13.79
CA THR A 37 -2.54 14.75 -12.35
C THR A 37 -2.89 13.36 -11.81
N PRO A 38 -2.22 12.88 -10.73
CA PRO A 38 -2.53 11.59 -10.13
C PRO A 38 -4.01 11.48 -9.76
N GLU A 39 -4.63 10.32 -9.97
CA GLU A 39 -6.05 10.11 -9.62
C GLU A 39 -6.31 10.31 -8.12
N CYS A 40 -5.33 10.02 -7.27
CA CYS A 40 -5.42 10.30 -5.84
C CYS A 40 -5.07 11.75 -5.47
N GLY A 41 -4.52 12.55 -6.39
CA GLY A 41 -4.21 13.96 -6.18
C GLY A 41 -3.45 14.21 -4.86
N ASP A 42 -3.92 15.19 -4.09
CA ASP A 42 -3.37 15.51 -2.76
C ASP A 42 -3.59 14.43 -1.70
N SER A 43 -4.41 13.41 -2.00
CA SER A 43 -4.66 12.26 -1.12
C SER A 43 -3.59 11.16 -1.27
N CYS A 44 -2.69 11.27 -2.25
CA CYS A 44 -1.54 10.37 -2.36
C CYS A 44 -0.60 10.60 -1.17
N ILE A 45 -0.27 9.54 -0.49
CA ILE A 45 0.62 9.54 0.67
C ILE A 45 1.62 8.40 0.56
N LYS A 46 2.60 8.39 1.44
CA LYS A 46 3.47 7.25 1.71
C LYS A 46 3.37 6.88 3.18
N ILE A 47 3.50 5.59 3.47
CA ILE A 47 3.58 5.08 4.83
C ILE A 47 5.02 4.66 5.12
N TYR A 48 5.51 4.99 6.29
CA TYR A 48 6.83 4.60 6.74
C TYR A 48 6.80 4.19 8.22
N SER A 49 7.79 3.39 8.62
CA SER A 49 8.00 3.02 10.03
C SER A 49 9.08 3.90 10.65
N THR A 50 8.92 4.27 11.92
CA THR A 50 9.91 5.07 12.66
C THR A 50 11.26 4.35 12.85
N GLU A 51 11.31 3.04 12.66
CA GLU A 51 12.56 2.27 12.61
C GLU A 51 13.47 2.71 11.44
N PHE A 52 12.89 3.23 10.36
CA PHE A 52 13.59 3.50 9.11
C PHE A 52 13.64 4.97 8.71
N GLY A 53 13.15 5.89 9.56
CA GLY A 53 13.24 7.30 9.26
C GLY A 53 12.25 8.17 10.02
N THR A 54 12.11 9.40 9.53
CA THR A 54 11.19 10.40 10.04
C THR A 54 10.24 10.86 8.93
N SER A 55 9.23 11.67 9.27
CA SER A 55 8.34 12.28 8.28
C SER A 55 9.06 13.10 7.22
N GLU A 56 10.18 13.70 7.57
CA GLU A 56 10.97 14.58 6.69
C GLU A 56 11.95 13.77 5.84
N GLN A 57 12.45 12.65 6.37
CA GLN A 57 13.43 11.79 5.72
C GLN A 57 13.07 10.31 5.94
N PRO A 58 12.01 9.82 5.32
CA PRO A 58 11.74 8.39 5.35
C PRO A 58 12.78 7.67 4.50
N ASN A 59 13.66 6.91 5.14
CA ASN A 59 14.69 6.15 4.44
C ASN A 59 14.11 4.96 3.67
N LEU A 60 13.02 4.40 4.19
CA LEU A 60 12.27 3.30 3.57
C LEU A 60 10.77 3.59 3.68
N VAL A 61 10.04 3.33 2.63
CA VAL A 61 8.58 3.43 2.60
C VAL A 61 7.95 2.10 2.23
N GLU A 62 6.71 1.90 2.68
CA GLU A 62 5.93 0.75 2.24
C GLU A 62 5.60 0.87 0.75
N THR A 63 5.84 -0.19 0.00
CA THR A 63 5.38 -0.34 -1.37
C THR A 63 5.24 -1.82 -1.75
N VAL A 64 4.87 -2.08 -2.99
CA VAL A 64 4.61 -3.43 -3.48
C VAL A 64 5.84 -4.03 -4.13
N TYR A 65 6.16 -5.26 -3.78
CA TYR A 65 7.29 -5.98 -4.36
C TYR A 65 7.25 -5.98 -5.89
N GLN A 66 8.29 -5.42 -6.52
CA GLN A 66 8.43 -5.24 -7.97
C GLN A 66 7.31 -4.39 -8.62
N GLY A 67 6.55 -3.60 -7.86
CA GLY A 67 5.52 -2.70 -8.40
C GLY A 67 4.33 -3.38 -9.09
N VAL A 68 4.15 -4.69 -8.93
CA VAL A 68 3.07 -5.43 -9.61
C VAL A 68 1.80 -5.46 -8.76
N ALA A 69 0.78 -4.74 -9.20
CA ALA A 69 -0.54 -4.72 -8.56
C ALA A 69 -1.32 -6.02 -8.82
N ARG A 70 -1.20 -7.00 -7.93
CA ARG A 70 -1.90 -8.28 -8.00
C ARG A 70 -2.17 -8.81 -6.60
N VAL A 71 -3.35 -9.41 -6.40
CA VAL A 71 -3.70 -10.11 -5.14
C VAL A 71 -2.60 -11.13 -4.78
N GLY A 72 -2.24 -11.19 -3.50
CA GLY A 72 -1.18 -12.03 -2.96
C GLY A 72 0.24 -11.49 -3.19
N ARG A 73 0.40 -10.34 -3.84
CA ARG A 73 1.73 -9.74 -4.01
C ARG A 73 2.23 -9.18 -2.68
N PRO A 74 3.45 -9.54 -2.21
CA PRO A 74 3.99 -9.03 -0.97
C PRO A 74 4.12 -7.50 -0.98
N THR A 75 3.81 -6.86 0.15
CA THR A 75 4.23 -5.50 0.46
C THR A 75 5.54 -5.53 1.24
N ALA A 76 6.36 -4.53 1.06
CA ALA A 76 7.68 -4.46 1.67
C ALA A 76 8.14 -3.01 1.86
N MET A 77 9.12 -2.84 2.74
CA MET A 77 9.85 -1.58 2.86
C MET A 77 10.91 -1.50 1.77
N TYR A 78 10.94 -0.39 1.04
CA TYR A 78 11.89 -0.12 -0.02
C TYR A 78 12.66 1.19 0.22
N PRO A 79 13.92 1.27 -0.16
CA PRO A 79 14.70 2.52 -0.16
C PRO A 79 14.25 3.40 -1.35
N ILE A 80 13.02 3.88 -1.30
CA ILE A 80 12.41 4.71 -2.33
C ILE A 80 12.34 6.16 -1.82
N SER A 81 12.57 7.11 -2.71
CA SER A 81 12.38 8.51 -2.40
C SER A 81 10.91 8.79 -2.05
N ASN A 82 10.68 9.68 -1.08
CA ASN A 82 9.33 10.16 -0.76
C ASN A 82 8.65 10.86 -1.95
N THR A 83 9.42 11.28 -2.95
CA THR A 83 8.91 11.88 -4.20
C THR A 83 8.66 10.87 -5.32
N ASP A 84 9.03 9.58 -5.14
CA ASP A 84 8.81 8.56 -6.16
C ASP A 84 7.35 8.09 -6.15
N PRO A 85 6.57 8.38 -7.20
CA PRO A 85 5.15 8.04 -7.24
C PRO A 85 4.87 6.54 -7.37
N ALA A 86 5.88 5.70 -7.63
CA ALA A 86 5.71 4.25 -7.65
C ALA A 86 5.34 3.66 -6.28
N GLY A 87 5.67 4.39 -5.19
CA GLY A 87 5.30 4.03 -3.82
C GLY A 87 4.01 4.69 -3.31
N ASP A 88 3.25 5.35 -4.17
CA ASP A 88 2.04 6.03 -3.73
C ASP A 88 0.99 5.06 -3.23
N ILE A 89 0.35 5.46 -2.15
CA ILE A 89 -0.81 4.82 -1.55
C ILE A 89 -1.89 5.85 -1.29
N VAL A 90 -3.11 5.39 -1.04
CA VAL A 90 -4.23 6.26 -0.68
C VAL A 90 -5.13 5.57 0.33
N GLY A 91 -5.78 6.33 1.18
CA GLY A 91 -6.85 5.80 2.02
C GLY A 91 -8.02 5.35 1.12
N HIS A 92 -8.29 4.04 1.09
CA HIS A 92 -9.46 3.49 0.39
C HIS A 92 -10.73 3.83 1.15
N ARG A 93 -10.68 3.58 2.45
CA ARG A 93 -11.75 3.87 3.40
C ARG A 93 -11.13 4.29 4.74
N LYS A 94 -11.74 5.26 5.41
CA LYS A 94 -11.40 5.71 6.76
C LYS A 94 -12.68 5.98 7.54
N GLY A 95 -12.74 5.53 8.79
CA GLY A 95 -13.89 5.73 9.68
C GLY A 95 -13.62 5.16 11.06
N LEU A 96 -14.63 5.15 11.93
CA LEU A 96 -14.55 4.45 13.21
C LEU A 96 -14.61 2.93 12.98
N VAL A 97 -13.97 2.15 13.85
CA VAL A 97 -14.06 0.67 13.81
C VAL A 97 -15.53 0.22 13.87
N THR A 98 -16.37 0.95 14.62
CA THR A 98 -17.82 0.70 14.65
C THR A 98 -18.50 0.78 13.28
N ASP A 99 -18.02 1.62 12.36
CA ASP A 99 -18.59 1.71 11.02
C ASP A 99 -18.16 0.53 10.15
N PHE A 100 -16.93 0.06 10.30
CA PHE A 100 -16.46 -1.18 9.69
C PHE A 100 -17.21 -2.41 10.22
N TYR A 101 -17.57 -2.41 11.51
CA TYR A 101 -18.40 -3.47 12.09
C TYR A 101 -19.82 -3.50 11.54
N LYS A 102 -20.49 -2.34 11.41
CA LYS A 102 -21.83 -2.25 10.81
C LYS A 102 -21.87 -2.80 9.41
N ASP A 103 -20.77 -2.65 8.65
CA ASP A 103 -20.65 -3.15 7.29
C ASP A 103 -20.13 -4.60 7.23
N GLY A 104 -19.98 -5.26 8.37
CA GLY A 104 -19.58 -6.66 8.46
C GLY A 104 -18.09 -6.93 8.16
N LEU A 105 -17.25 -5.88 8.14
CA LEU A 105 -15.84 -6.02 7.83
C LEU A 105 -14.99 -6.46 9.03
N VAL A 106 -15.38 -6.14 10.26
CA VAL A 106 -14.67 -6.58 11.46
C VAL A 106 -15.62 -7.32 12.42
N SER A 107 -15.07 -8.11 13.32
CA SER A 107 -15.86 -8.88 14.30
C SER A 107 -16.47 -8.00 15.39
N ALA A 108 -17.51 -8.53 16.06
CA ALA A 108 -18.09 -7.87 17.22
C ALA A 108 -17.07 -7.68 18.36
N GLU A 109 -16.11 -8.60 18.49
CA GLU A 109 -15.07 -8.51 19.50
C GLU A 109 -14.07 -7.39 19.20
N VAL A 110 -13.64 -7.26 17.94
CA VAL A 110 -12.82 -6.13 17.49
C VAL A 110 -13.56 -4.81 17.74
N ASN A 111 -14.84 -4.74 17.40
CA ASN A 111 -15.64 -3.55 17.66
C ASN A 111 -15.77 -3.23 19.17
N ARG A 112 -15.91 -4.25 20.03
CA ARG A 112 -15.98 -4.05 21.48
C ARG A 112 -14.70 -3.46 22.05
N HIS A 113 -13.54 -3.87 21.54
CA HIS A 113 -12.23 -3.39 22.03
C HIS A 113 -11.82 -2.06 21.41
N TYR A 114 -12.10 -1.84 20.13
CA TYR A 114 -11.55 -0.73 19.35
C TYR A 114 -12.62 0.16 18.72
N GLY A 115 -13.89 -0.02 19.02
CA GLY A 115 -15.02 0.62 18.34
C GLY A 115 -14.92 2.12 18.16
N ASN A 116 -14.34 2.83 19.14
CA ASN A 116 -14.16 4.27 19.14
C ASN A 116 -12.87 4.75 18.45
N LEU A 117 -11.98 3.84 18.04
CA LEU A 117 -10.75 4.18 17.34
C LEU A 117 -11.00 4.31 15.84
N THR A 118 -10.12 5.05 15.18
CA THR A 118 -10.13 5.18 13.73
C THR A 118 -9.51 3.94 13.10
N ALA A 119 -10.13 3.44 12.03
CA ALA A 119 -9.54 2.44 11.17
C ALA A 119 -9.44 2.95 9.73
N VAL A 120 -8.55 2.32 8.95
CA VAL A 120 -8.28 2.66 7.56
C VAL A 120 -7.99 1.41 6.75
N GLU A 121 -8.37 1.43 5.48
CA GLU A 121 -7.83 0.53 4.46
C GLU A 121 -6.86 1.32 3.59
N VAL A 122 -5.67 0.79 3.39
CA VAL A 122 -4.56 1.43 2.67
C VAL A 122 -4.46 0.81 1.28
N GLU A 123 -4.87 1.57 0.27
CA GLU A 123 -4.89 1.14 -1.13
C GLU A 123 -3.57 1.50 -1.83
N TYR A 124 -2.98 0.54 -2.53
CA TYR A 124 -1.85 0.77 -3.42
C TYR A 124 -2.30 1.56 -4.66
N ALA A 125 -1.67 2.69 -4.90
CA ALA A 125 -2.03 3.62 -5.96
C ALA A 125 -0.78 4.14 -6.72
N PRO A 126 0.00 3.26 -7.36
CA PRO A 126 1.25 3.65 -8.03
C PRO A 126 1.00 4.73 -9.06
N HIS A 127 1.85 5.76 -9.05
CA HIS A 127 1.67 6.95 -9.90
C HIS A 127 0.29 7.61 -9.76
N GLY A 128 -0.30 7.49 -8.56
CA GLY A 128 -1.63 8.03 -8.25
C GLY A 128 -2.80 7.21 -8.79
N LYS A 129 -2.56 6.11 -9.48
CA LYS A 129 -3.61 5.28 -10.07
C LYS A 129 -4.12 4.24 -9.08
N ARG A 130 -5.39 4.34 -8.69
CA ARG A 130 -6.04 3.37 -7.80
C ARG A 130 -6.11 1.97 -8.41
N THR A 131 -5.80 0.96 -7.61
CA THR A 131 -5.77 -0.45 -8.05
C THR A 131 -6.92 -1.28 -7.49
N GLY A 132 -7.65 -0.80 -6.49
CA GLY A 132 -8.63 -1.58 -5.73
C GLY A 132 -8.00 -2.64 -4.82
N LEU A 133 -6.67 -2.58 -4.64
CA LEU A 133 -5.93 -3.53 -3.82
C LEU A 133 -5.30 -2.82 -2.62
N CYS A 134 -5.61 -3.32 -1.44
CA CYS A 134 -5.14 -2.80 -0.17
C CYS A 134 -4.06 -3.69 0.44
N ALA A 135 -3.15 -3.07 1.18
CA ALA A 135 -2.24 -3.81 2.05
C ALA A 135 -3.04 -4.58 3.11
N GLY A 136 -2.79 -5.87 3.22
CA GLY A 136 -3.56 -6.74 4.11
C GLY A 136 -2.92 -8.11 4.28
N LEU A 137 -3.66 -9.00 4.92
CA LEU A 137 -3.25 -10.36 5.23
C LEU A 137 -3.98 -11.35 4.32
N ALA A 138 -3.34 -12.48 4.03
CA ALA A 138 -3.99 -13.57 3.29
C ALA A 138 -4.99 -14.30 4.18
N ASP A 139 -4.65 -14.46 5.46
CA ASP A 139 -5.45 -15.16 6.46
C ASP A 139 -5.83 -14.25 7.64
N THR A 140 -6.46 -14.81 8.67
CA THR A 140 -6.61 -14.15 9.98
C THR A 140 -5.22 -13.91 10.57
N ALA A 141 -5.02 -12.74 11.19
CA ALA A 141 -3.70 -12.34 11.69
C ALA A 141 -3.07 -13.40 12.61
N TYR A 142 -1.86 -13.79 12.31
CA TYR A 142 -1.02 -14.67 13.14
C TYR A 142 0.43 -14.20 13.13
N GLN A 143 1.23 -14.71 14.06
CA GLN A 143 2.61 -14.29 14.26
C GLN A 143 3.47 -14.47 13.00
N ASN A 144 4.13 -13.40 12.58
CA ASN A 144 5.02 -13.33 11.41
C ASN A 144 4.33 -13.50 10.04
N GLU A 145 3.01 -13.40 9.95
CA GLU A 145 2.34 -13.37 8.67
C GLU A 145 2.79 -12.14 7.86
N GLY A 146 3.16 -12.36 6.61
CA GLY A 146 3.58 -11.30 5.70
C GLY A 146 2.40 -10.53 5.12
N LEU A 147 2.53 -9.21 5.03
CA LEU A 147 1.54 -8.40 4.32
C LEU A 147 1.61 -8.64 2.82
N THR A 148 0.43 -8.68 2.22
CA THR A 148 0.25 -8.83 0.78
C THR A 148 -0.87 -7.92 0.30
N LEU A 149 -0.95 -7.69 -1.01
CA LEU A 149 -2.10 -7.02 -1.59
C LEU A 149 -3.34 -7.94 -1.55
N GLN A 150 -4.44 -7.40 -1.07
CA GLN A 150 -5.75 -8.04 -1.02
C GLN A 150 -6.80 -7.11 -1.62
N LYS A 151 -7.97 -7.61 -2.02
CA LYS A 151 -9.07 -6.75 -2.46
C LYS A 151 -9.54 -5.86 -1.31
N CYS A 152 -9.61 -4.55 -1.54
CA CYS A 152 -10.14 -3.60 -0.55
C CYS A 152 -11.63 -3.88 -0.25
N GLY A 153 -12.08 -3.52 0.95
CA GLY A 153 -13.50 -3.55 1.34
C GLY A 153 -14.13 -4.94 1.43
N THR A 154 -13.34 -6.01 1.50
CA THR A 154 -13.89 -7.37 1.46
C THR A 154 -13.82 -8.13 2.78
N SER A 155 -12.95 -7.72 3.70
CA SER A 155 -12.76 -8.43 4.98
C SER A 155 -11.93 -7.63 5.98
N ALA A 156 -11.92 -8.07 7.24
CA ALA A 156 -11.09 -7.51 8.30
C ALA A 156 -9.57 -7.55 8.02
N LYS A 157 -9.15 -8.37 7.08
CA LYS A 157 -7.74 -8.60 6.75
C LYS A 157 -7.06 -7.38 6.11
N THR A 158 -7.84 -6.46 5.52
CA THR A 158 -7.37 -5.19 4.93
C THR A 158 -7.61 -3.98 5.82
N VAL A 159 -8.25 -4.20 6.99
CA VAL A 159 -8.57 -3.13 7.94
C VAL A 159 -7.43 -2.95 8.93
N TRP A 160 -6.94 -1.73 9.04
CA TRP A 160 -5.90 -1.33 10.00
C TRP A 160 -6.46 -0.32 10.99
N ILE A 161 -6.41 -0.67 12.27
CA ILE A 161 -6.88 0.14 13.38
C ILE A 161 -5.72 1.02 13.83
N ILE A 162 -5.91 2.34 13.82
CA ILE A 162 -4.92 3.30 14.31
C ILE A 162 -5.06 3.33 15.84
N ASP A 163 -4.16 2.62 16.51
CA ASP A 163 -4.22 2.48 17.95
C ASP A 163 -3.57 3.68 18.65
N THR A 164 -4.40 4.69 18.88
CA THR A 164 -3.98 5.90 19.61
C THR A 164 -3.94 5.69 21.12
N ALA A 165 -4.55 4.63 21.65
CA ALA A 165 -4.60 4.35 23.08
C ALA A 165 -3.27 3.76 23.58
N ASP A 166 -2.66 2.89 22.77
CA ASP A 166 -1.39 2.24 23.08
C ASP A 166 -0.17 2.94 22.43
N SER A 167 -0.38 4.13 21.84
CA SER A 167 0.72 4.94 21.34
C SER A 167 1.54 5.47 22.52
N PRO A 168 2.85 5.17 22.59
CA PRO A 168 3.68 5.65 23.68
C PRO A 168 3.77 7.18 23.65
N SER A 169 3.75 7.80 24.84
CA SER A 169 3.92 9.27 24.97
C SER A 169 5.26 9.78 24.41
N THR A 170 6.22 8.89 24.23
CA THR A 170 7.54 9.15 23.61
C THR A 170 7.54 8.96 22.10
N ALA A 171 6.46 8.43 21.51
CA ALA A 171 6.37 8.33 20.05
C ALA A 171 6.37 9.73 19.43
N PRO A 172 7.04 9.91 18.29
CA PRO A 172 6.91 11.13 17.53
C PRO A 172 5.44 11.42 17.23
N GLN A 173 5.04 12.67 17.30
CA GLN A 173 3.64 13.05 17.07
C GLN A 173 3.18 12.54 15.70
N GLY A 174 2.00 11.91 15.67
CA GLY A 174 1.43 11.36 14.44
C GLY A 174 1.90 9.94 14.07
N HIS A 175 2.57 9.25 15.01
CA HIS A 175 3.00 7.86 14.84
C HIS A 175 2.24 6.93 15.77
N PHE A 176 1.67 5.88 15.21
CA PHE A 176 0.79 4.97 15.93
C PHE A 176 1.03 3.51 15.53
N PRO A 177 0.74 2.54 16.40
CA PRO A 177 0.57 1.17 16.00
C PRO A 177 -0.61 1.03 15.02
N LEU A 178 -0.45 0.17 14.02
CA LEU A 178 -1.51 -0.24 13.11
C LEU A 178 -1.90 -1.67 13.43
N VAL A 179 -2.95 -1.81 14.24
CA VAL A 179 -3.47 -3.13 14.66
C VAL A 179 -4.33 -3.71 13.56
N SER A 180 -4.16 -5.02 13.28
CA SER A 180 -4.97 -5.72 12.29
C SER A 180 -6.43 -5.85 12.74
N GLY A 181 -7.37 -5.48 11.87
CA GLY A 181 -8.81 -5.68 12.09
C GLY A 181 -9.23 -7.15 12.19
N SER A 182 -8.35 -8.08 11.82
CA SER A 182 -8.57 -9.52 11.95
C SER A 182 -7.87 -10.13 13.19
N THR A 183 -7.36 -9.29 14.11
CA THR A 183 -6.75 -9.79 15.36
C THR A 183 -7.75 -10.58 16.19
N THR A 184 -7.28 -11.65 16.83
CA THR A 184 -8.05 -12.46 17.78
C THR A 184 -7.47 -12.44 19.19
N ASP A 185 -6.30 -11.83 19.35
CA ASP A 185 -5.65 -11.60 20.64
C ASP A 185 -5.77 -10.11 20.97
N PHE A 186 -6.49 -9.78 22.02
CA PHE A 186 -6.74 -8.40 22.45
C PHE A 186 -5.84 -7.96 23.60
N THR A 187 -5.11 -8.90 24.18
CA THR A 187 -4.07 -8.59 25.18
C THR A 187 -2.74 -8.23 24.51
N HIS A 188 -2.42 -8.96 23.43
CA HIS A 188 -1.25 -8.71 22.61
C HIS A 188 -1.68 -8.74 21.13
N PRO A 189 -2.35 -7.68 20.64
CA PRO A 189 -2.92 -7.67 19.30
C PRO A 189 -1.83 -7.76 18.24
N TYR A 190 -2.17 -8.28 17.07
CA TYR A 190 -1.27 -8.32 15.95
C TYR A 190 -1.21 -6.95 15.27
N ALA A 191 -0.03 -6.36 15.21
CA ALA A 191 0.21 -5.06 14.61
C ALA A 191 1.19 -5.15 13.43
N MET A 192 0.99 -4.26 12.47
CA MET A 192 1.89 -4.09 11.32
C MET A 192 3.30 -3.80 11.83
N THR A 193 4.28 -4.53 11.30
CA THR A 193 5.64 -4.51 11.79
C THR A 193 6.62 -4.49 10.63
N ALA A 194 7.51 -3.52 10.64
CA ALA A 194 8.69 -3.48 9.79
C ALA A 194 9.91 -3.82 10.66
N THR A 195 10.58 -4.92 10.36
CA THR A 195 11.77 -5.36 11.08
C THR A 195 12.93 -5.55 10.14
N HIS A 196 14.15 -5.29 10.61
CA HIS A 196 15.33 -5.76 9.92
C HIS A 196 15.27 -7.30 9.85
N SER A 197 15.40 -7.86 8.66
CA SER A 197 15.56 -9.30 8.52
C SER A 197 16.83 -9.73 9.27
N ASP A 198 16.65 -10.68 10.18
CA ASP A 198 17.62 -11.25 11.10
C ASP A 198 19.12 -10.97 10.88
N SER A 199 19.69 -10.40 11.89
CA SER A 199 20.95 -10.65 12.63
C SER A 199 22.29 -10.51 11.93
N THR A 200 22.43 -10.36 10.62
CA THR A 200 23.78 -10.27 10.00
C THR A 200 23.97 -9.17 8.96
N ARG A 201 22.94 -8.43 8.60
CA ARG A 201 23.09 -7.33 7.65
C ARG A 201 23.32 -6.01 8.40
N SER A 202 24.52 -5.48 8.23
CA SER A 202 24.90 -4.13 8.64
C SER A 202 23.77 -3.14 8.27
N ARG A 203 23.44 -2.22 9.17
CA ARG A 203 22.46 -1.14 8.99
C ARG A 203 22.65 -0.31 7.72
N HIS A 204 23.71 -0.54 6.95
CA HIS A 204 24.06 0.17 5.73
C HIS A 204 23.84 -0.62 4.43
N GLN A 205 23.36 -1.86 4.47
CA GLN A 205 23.07 -2.64 3.26
C GLN A 205 21.57 -2.87 3.07
N THR A 206 20.85 -1.80 2.78
CA THR A 206 19.39 -1.81 2.57
C THR A 206 19.00 -1.88 1.08
N THR A 207 19.68 -2.68 0.29
CA THR A 207 19.32 -2.87 -1.13
C THR A 207 18.26 -3.95 -1.37
N ALA A 208 17.94 -4.76 -0.37
CA ALA A 208 16.93 -5.79 -0.48
C ALA A 208 15.63 -5.33 0.19
N PRO A 209 14.47 -5.49 -0.48
CA PRO A 209 13.19 -5.17 0.12
C PRO A 209 12.94 -6.04 1.36
N MET A 210 12.43 -5.41 2.42
CA MET A 210 12.06 -6.10 3.65
C MET A 210 10.56 -6.28 3.69
N GLN A 211 10.11 -7.52 3.71
CA GLN A 211 8.68 -7.81 3.80
C GLN A 211 8.10 -7.28 5.12
N ILE A 212 7.02 -6.53 5.02
CA ILE A 212 6.25 -6.11 6.17
C ILE A 212 5.45 -7.31 6.68
N ARG A 213 5.38 -7.46 8.00
CA ARG A 213 4.70 -8.57 8.67
C ARG A 213 3.78 -8.05 9.75
N VAL A 214 2.94 -8.91 10.29
CA VAL A 214 2.32 -8.66 11.58
C VAL A 214 3.03 -9.45 12.66
N THR A 215 3.28 -8.80 13.78
CA THR A 215 3.74 -9.42 15.01
C THR A 215 2.90 -8.94 16.19
N ARG A 216 2.92 -9.69 17.27
CA ARG A 216 2.23 -9.27 18.50
C ARG A 216 2.81 -7.95 18.99
N LEU A 217 1.92 -7.04 19.34
CA LEU A 217 2.28 -5.84 20.04
C LEU A 217 2.70 -6.26 21.47
N THR A 218 4.00 -6.26 21.71
CA THR A 218 4.58 -6.69 23.00
C THR A 218 5.11 -5.46 23.72
N GLY A 219 4.51 -5.15 24.82
CA GLY A 219 4.93 -4.04 25.66
C GLY A 219 3.74 -3.40 26.34
N SER A 220 3.99 -2.73 27.46
CA SER A 220 3.02 -1.78 28.01
C SER A 220 2.87 -0.62 27.00
N PRO A 221 1.83 0.20 27.09
CA PRO A 221 1.59 1.36 26.23
C PRO A 221 2.78 2.34 26.12
N TYR A 222 3.85 2.11 26.86
CA TYR A 222 5.05 2.94 26.88
C TYR A 222 6.26 2.35 26.09
N HIS A 223 6.15 1.15 25.52
CA HIS A 223 7.29 0.44 24.92
C HIS A 223 6.96 -0.23 23.58
N VAL A 224 6.20 0.45 22.75
CA VAL A 224 5.98 -0.05 21.37
C VAL A 224 7.30 0.04 20.59
N PRO A 225 7.78 -1.04 19.98
CA PRO A 225 8.99 -1.01 19.16
C PRO A 225 8.86 -0.03 17.98
N ALA A 226 9.94 0.64 17.62
CA ALA A 226 9.97 1.58 16.51
C ALA A 226 9.46 0.96 15.19
N GLY A 227 9.73 -0.33 14.95
CA GLY A 227 9.22 -1.06 13.80
C GLY A 227 7.70 -1.24 13.76
N GLN A 228 7.00 -1.00 14.87
CA GLN A 228 5.53 -1.04 14.97
C GLN A 228 4.88 0.35 15.03
N LEU A 229 5.68 1.41 15.00
CA LEU A 229 5.20 2.79 14.96
C LEU A 229 5.23 3.30 13.52
N TRP A 230 4.06 3.65 13.01
CA TRP A 230 3.85 4.03 11.61
C TRP A 230 3.41 5.48 11.50
N GLY A 231 3.96 6.17 10.50
CA GLY A 231 3.60 7.52 10.13
C GLY A 231 3.32 7.63 8.63
N THR A 232 2.81 8.79 8.23
CA THR A 232 2.56 9.12 6.82
C THR A 232 3.31 10.38 6.44
N THR A 233 3.72 10.46 5.16
CA THR A 233 4.27 11.67 4.54
C THR A 233 3.68 11.84 3.14
N LYS A 234 3.78 13.05 2.60
CA LYS A 234 3.42 13.39 1.22
C LYS A 234 4.65 13.34 0.32
#